data_d0c415ffc8d1d0fbef78b0e77c71876e
#
_entry.id   d0c415ffc8d1d0fbef78b0e77c71876e
#
_cell.length_a   1.000
_cell.length_b   1.000
_cell.length_c   1.000
_cell.angle_alpha   90.00
_cell.angle_beta   90.00
_cell.angle_gamma   90.00
#
_symmetry.space_group_name_H-M   'P 1'
#
loop_
_entity.id
_entity.type
_entity.pdbx_description
1 polymer ?
#
loop_
_entity_poly.entity_id
_entity_poly.type
_entity_poly.pdbx_seq_one_letter_code
_entity_poly.pdbx_strand_id
1 'polypeptide(L)'
;LSSSSAASDVYKRQIMVGGKNELYEELKDILMTYSKFIKYMGESGSGQLTKMVNQICIAGLLQGLAEGMNFSEKAGLNSKDVLEVISKGAAQSWQMENRWHTMLEDKFDHGFAVDLMRKDLDIVIKKAERENISLEITKIVNDYYKEVQKYGGGKWDTSSLYKRLKDNF
;
A
#
# COMPACT_ATOMS: atom_id res chain seq x y z
N LEU A 1 -18.28 -9.38 10.91
CA LEU A 1 -17.26 -9.40 9.86
C LEU A 1 -17.16 -8.00 9.25
N SER A 2 -16.20 -7.20 9.72
CA SER A 2 -15.90 -5.93 9.05
C SER A 2 -15.16 -6.24 7.75
N SER A 3 -15.85 -6.22 6.62
CA SER A 3 -15.24 -6.25 5.31
C SER A 3 -14.49 -4.95 5.09
N SER A 4 -13.17 -4.95 5.15
CA SER A 4 -12.39 -3.89 4.53
C SER A 4 -12.52 -4.07 3.02
N SER A 5 -13.52 -3.46 2.42
CA SER A 5 -13.61 -3.32 0.97
C SER A 5 -12.59 -2.28 0.52
N ALA A 6 -11.32 -2.63 0.51
CA ALA A 6 -10.40 -1.98 -0.37
C ALA A 6 -10.78 -2.41 -1.80
N ALA A 7 -10.82 -1.48 -2.74
CA ALA A 7 -10.77 -1.80 -4.15
C ALA A 7 -9.45 -2.55 -4.39
N SER A 8 -9.47 -3.83 -4.05
CA SER A 8 -8.33 -4.70 -4.26
C SER A 8 -8.34 -5.05 -5.72
N ASP A 9 -7.22 -4.87 -6.37
CA ASP A 9 -6.90 -5.45 -7.66
C ASP A 9 -7.54 -6.85 -7.74
N VAL A 10 -8.46 -7.04 -8.65
CA VAL A 10 -9.24 -8.28 -8.80
C VAL A 10 -8.34 -9.52 -8.86
N TYR A 11 -7.06 -9.33 -9.17
CA TYR A 11 -6.05 -10.38 -9.32
C TYR A 11 -5.36 -10.83 -8.01
N LYS A 12 -5.52 -10.11 -6.88
CA LYS A 12 -4.78 -10.41 -5.63
C LYS A 12 -5.62 -10.35 -4.36
N ARG A 13 -6.87 -10.75 -4.42
CA ARG A 13 -7.70 -10.81 -3.21
C ARG A 13 -7.14 -11.81 -2.22
N GLN A 14 -6.43 -11.28 -1.22
CA GLN A 14 -5.97 -12.04 -0.07
C GLN A 14 -6.92 -11.80 1.10
N ILE A 15 -7.33 -12.86 1.78
CA ILE A 15 -8.15 -12.77 2.99
C ILE A 15 -7.32 -13.23 4.18
N MET A 16 -7.16 -12.33 5.15
CA MET A 16 -6.47 -12.57 6.40
C MET A 16 -7.53 -12.73 7.49
N VAL A 17 -7.74 -13.96 7.96
CA VAL A 17 -8.84 -14.29 8.87
C VAL A 17 -8.34 -14.33 10.30
N GLY A 18 -9.01 -13.58 11.18
CA GLY A 18 -8.86 -13.70 12.63
C GLY A 18 -10.19 -14.09 13.28
N GLY A 19 -10.15 -15.00 14.25
CA GLY A 19 -11.33 -15.49 14.95
C GLY A 19 -11.15 -16.92 15.47
N LYS A 20 -12.25 -17.64 15.66
CA LYS A 20 -12.22 -19.07 16.04
C LYS A 20 -11.79 -19.92 14.86
N ASN A 21 -10.86 -20.85 15.08
CA ASN A 21 -10.33 -21.70 14.03
C ASN A 21 -11.41 -22.63 13.43
N GLU A 22 -12.33 -23.11 14.26
CA GLU A 22 -13.42 -23.97 13.80
C GLU A 22 -14.30 -23.25 12.77
N LEU A 23 -14.63 -21.97 12.99
CA LEU A 23 -15.38 -21.15 12.03
C LEU A 23 -14.59 -20.86 10.76
N TYR A 24 -13.27 -20.70 10.86
CA TYR A 24 -12.42 -20.55 9.69
C TYR A 24 -12.46 -21.81 8.79
N GLU A 25 -12.31 -22.99 9.36
CA GLU A 25 -12.36 -24.24 8.60
C GLU A 25 -13.74 -24.47 7.95
N GLU A 26 -14.83 -24.14 8.66
CA GLU A 26 -16.20 -24.22 8.13
C GLU A 26 -16.44 -23.26 6.94
N LEU A 27 -15.90 -22.04 7.00
CA LEU A 27 -16.15 -20.97 6.01
C LEU A 27 -15.11 -20.90 4.90
N LYS A 28 -14.01 -21.64 5.00
CA LYS A 28 -12.85 -21.58 4.10
C LYS A 28 -13.23 -21.72 2.64
N ASP A 29 -14.02 -22.73 2.30
CA ASP A 29 -14.41 -22.99 0.92
C ASP A 29 -15.27 -21.86 0.34
N ILE A 30 -16.18 -21.30 1.14
CA ILE A 30 -16.98 -20.14 0.76
C ILE A 30 -16.07 -18.92 0.49
N LEU A 31 -15.12 -18.65 1.37
CA LEU A 31 -14.18 -17.53 1.23
C LEU A 31 -13.26 -17.71 0.01
N MET A 32 -12.91 -18.92 -0.34
CA MET A 32 -12.10 -19.24 -1.52
C MET A 32 -12.82 -18.94 -2.84
N THR A 33 -14.14 -18.90 -2.87
CA THR A 33 -14.90 -18.60 -4.11
C THR A 33 -14.63 -17.21 -4.68
N TYR A 34 -14.23 -16.25 -3.83
CA TYR A 34 -13.97 -14.85 -4.22
C TYR A 34 -12.59 -14.34 -3.80
N SER A 35 -11.68 -15.24 -3.41
CA SER A 35 -10.30 -14.92 -3.06
C SER A 35 -9.32 -15.87 -3.74
N LYS A 36 -8.08 -15.41 -3.96
CA LYS A 36 -6.99 -16.24 -4.48
C LYS A 36 -6.15 -16.88 -3.37
N PHE A 37 -6.21 -16.32 -2.19
CA PHE A 37 -5.45 -16.79 -1.05
C PHE A 37 -6.18 -16.43 0.23
N ILE A 38 -6.31 -17.39 1.12
CA ILE A 38 -6.88 -17.22 2.44
C ILE A 38 -5.95 -17.84 3.48
N LYS A 39 -5.77 -17.13 4.60
CA LYS A 39 -4.95 -17.62 5.70
C LYS A 39 -5.58 -17.28 7.04
N TYR A 40 -5.67 -18.30 7.89
CA TYR A 40 -5.95 -18.11 9.31
C TYR A 40 -4.73 -17.46 9.99
N MET A 41 -4.95 -16.35 10.68
CA MET A 41 -3.89 -15.53 11.29
C MET A 41 -3.89 -15.62 12.83
N GLY A 42 -4.86 -16.31 13.43
CA GLY A 42 -5.00 -16.43 14.86
C GLY A 42 -6.35 -15.91 15.38
N GLU A 43 -6.40 -15.52 16.66
CA GLU A 43 -7.61 -15.05 17.32
C GLU A 43 -8.20 -13.78 16.70
N SER A 44 -9.37 -13.36 17.23
CA SER A 44 -10.06 -12.14 16.78
C SER A 44 -9.13 -10.93 16.84
N GLY A 45 -9.04 -10.20 15.71
CA GLY A 45 -8.12 -9.07 15.54
C GLY A 45 -6.84 -9.38 14.76
N SER A 46 -6.39 -10.64 14.71
CA SER A 46 -5.13 -11.01 14.04
C SER A 46 -5.14 -10.71 12.54
N GLY A 47 -6.27 -10.88 11.87
CA GLY A 47 -6.43 -10.52 10.46
C GLY A 47 -6.25 -9.01 10.22
N GLN A 48 -6.84 -8.17 11.09
CA GLN A 48 -6.69 -6.72 11.04
C GLN A 48 -5.25 -6.29 11.31
N LEU A 49 -4.58 -6.88 12.29
CA LEU A 49 -3.17 -6.62 12.57
C LEU A 49 -2.29 -6.98 11.37
N THR A 50 -2.55 -8.11 10.73
CA THR A 50 -1.84 -8.51 9.52
C THR A 50 -2.06 -7.51 8.38
N LYS A 51 -3.28 -6.99 8.21
CA LYS A 51 -3.56 -5.92 7.25
C LYS A 51 -2.80 -4.63 7.59
N MET A 52 -2.66 -4.28 8.87
CA MET A 52 -1.84 -3.14 9.30
C MET A 52 -0.37 -3.29 8.87
N VAL A 53 0.22 -4.48 9.06
CA VAL A 53 1.59 -4.78 8.59
C VAL A 53 1.70 -4.57 7.07
N ASN A 54 0.72 -5.05 6.30
CA ASN A 54 0.69 -4.83 4.86
C ASN A 54 0.70 -3.33 4.49
N GLN A 55 -0.09 -2.51 5.18
CA GLN A 55 -0.17 -1.07 4.88
C GLN A 55 1.13 -0.33 5.27
N ILE A 56 1.77 -0.70 6.36
CA ILE A 56 3.11 -0.20 6.73
C ILE A 56 4.11 -0.47 5.61
N CYS A 57 4.18 -1.72 5.14
CA CYS A 57 5.10 -2.11 4.07
C CYS A 57 4.81 -1.35 2.76
N ILE A 58 3.54 -1.27 2.34
CA ILE A 58 3.16 -0.57 1.10
C ILE A 58 3.51 0.92 1.18
N ALA A 59 3.23 1.59 2.29
CA ALA A 59 3.52 3.02 2.46
C ALA A 59 5.01 3.33 2.30
N GLY A 60 5.86 2.61 3.03
CA GLY A 60 7.31 2.79 2.94
C GLY A 60 7.88 2.46 1.57
N LEU A 61 7.40 1.37 0.97
CA LEU A 61 7.81 0.94 -0.36
C LEU A 61 7.45 1.97 -1.45
N LEU A 62 6.23 2.50 -1.44
CA LEU A 62 5.79 3.50 -2.42
C LEU A 62 6.56 4.82 -2.28
N GLN A 63 6.88 5.24 -1.06
CA GLN A 63 7.72 6.43 -0.86
C GLN A 63 9.13 6.22 -1.40
N GLY A 64 9.77 5.09 -1.09
CA GLY A 64 11.09 4.76 -1.63
C GLY A 64 11.09 4.67 -3.17
N LEU A 65 10.03 4.10 -3.75
CA LEU A 65 9.86 4.03 -5.20
C LEU A 65 9.73 5.42 -5.83
N ALA A 66 8.92 6.31 -5.20
CA ALA A 66 8.74 7.69 -5.65
C ALA A 66 10.05 8.49 -5.60
N GLU A 67 10.82 8.35 -4.52
CA GLU A 67 12.12 9.01 -4.37
C GLU A 67 13.13 8.49 -5.40
N GLY A 68 13.24 7.17 -5.57
CA GLY A 68 14.14 6.55 -6.56
C GLY A 68 13.83 7.00 -7.98
N MET A 69 12.54 7.10 -8.32
CA MET A 69 12.09 7.57 -9.60
C MET A 69 12.40 9.07 -9.82
N ASN A 70 12.09 9.92 -8.85
CA ASN A 70 12.42 11.34 -8.90
C ASN A 70 13.94 11.56 -9.00
N PHE A 71 14.74 10.78 -8.26
CA PHE A 71 16.17 10.82 -8.36
C PHE A 71 16.66 10.44 -9.77
N SER A 72 16.12 9.37 -10.36
CA SER A 72 16.53 8.92 -11.69
C SER A 72 16.27 9.98 -12.77
N GLU A 73 15.12 10.65 -12.72
CA GLU A 73 14.79 11.74 -13.63
C GLU A 73 15.70 12.97 -13.45
N LYS A 74 15.91 13.40 -12.20
CA LYS A 74 16.79 14.55 -11.90
C LYS A 74 18.27 14.28 -12.24
N ALA A 75 18.70 13.02 -12.17
CA ALA A 75 20.03 12.57 -12.57
C ALA A 75 20.18 12.39 -14.11
N GLY A 76 19.11 12.61 -14.88
CA GLY A 76 19.11 12.49 -16.34
C GLY A 76 19.14 11.05 -16.87
N LEU A 77 18.73 10.08 -16.06
CA LEU A 77 18.66 8.69 -16.49
C LEU A 77 17.36 8.43 -17.27
N ASN A 78 17.43 7.47 -18.20
CA ASN A 78 16.22 6.97 -18.86
C ASN A 78 15.42 6.12 -17.87
N SER A 79 14.28 6.62 -17.43
CA SER A 79 13.45 5.96 -16.42
C SER A 79 12.92 4.58 -16.85
N LYS A 80 12.80 4.31 -18.15
CA LYS A 80 12.40 2.98 -18.65
C LYS A 80 13.53 1.97 -18.50
N ASP A 81 14.75 2.37 -18.84
CA ASP A 81 15.94 1.51 -18.71
C ASP A 81 16.24 1.24 -17.24
N VAL A 82 16.07 2.26 -16.38
CA VAL A 82 16.17 2.08 -14.92
C VAL A 82 15.20 1.02 -14.43
N LEU A 83 13.91 1.13 -14.80
CA LEU A 83 12.89 0.14 -14.43
C LEU A 83 13.26 -1.27 -14.91
N GLU A 84 13.70 -1.41 -16.17
CA GLU A 84 14.07 -2.70 -16.75
C GLU A 84 15.16 -3.39 -15.92
N VAL A 85 16.17 -2.66 -15.51
CA VAL A 85 17.28 -3.20 -14.72
C VAL A 85 16.88 -3.53 -13.29
N ILE A 86 16.30 -2.55 -12.56
CA ILE A 86 16.04 -2.73 -11.12
C ILE A 86 14.89 -3.69 -10.83
N SER A 87 13.98 -3.89 -11.79
CA SER A 87 12.90 -4.88 -11.66
C SER A 87 13.40 -6.33 -11.70
N LYS A 88 14.65 -6.57 -12.10
CA LYS A 88 15.30 -7.91 -12.08
C LYS A 88 16.18 -8.12 -10.84
N GLY A 89 16.33 -7.10 -10.02
CA GLY A 89 17.17 -7.13 -8.82
C GLY A 89 16.37 -7.17 -7.51
N ALA A 90 17.10 -6.99 -6.41
CA ALA A 90 16.53 -7.06 -5.06
C ALA A 90 15.52 -5.93 -4.74
N ALA A 91 15.51 -4.84 -5.49
CA ALA A 91 14.55 -3.75 -5.35
C ALA A 91 13.18 -4.05 -5.98
N GLN A 92 13.04 -5.17 -6.71
CA GLN A 92 11.80 -5.54 -7.38
C GLN A 92 10.62 -5.58 -6.40
N SER A 93 9.48 -5.07 -6.84
CA SER A 93 8.23 -5.16 -6.12
C SER A 93 7.04 -5.10 -7.08
N TRP A 94 5.90 -5.64 -6.61
CA TRP A 94 4.66 -5.51 -7.38
C TRP A 94 4.30 -4.04 -7.66
N GLN A 95 4.55 -3.14 -6.70
CA GLN A 95 4.29 -1.71 -6.88
C GLN A 95 5.18 -1.11 -7.98
N MET A 96 6.47 -1.48 -8.01
CA MET A 96 7.38 -1.07 -9.07
C MET A 96 6.86 -1.49 -10.44
N GLU A 97 6.51 -2.76 -10.63
CA GLU A 97 6.07 -3.29 -11.93
C GLU A 97 4.73 -2.71 -12.39
N ASN A 98 3.82 -2.41 -11.47
CA ASN A 98 2.45 -2.01 -11.81
C ASN A 98 2.17 -0.50 -11.63
N ARG A 99 3.08 0.28 -11.06
CA ARG A 99 2.90 1.72 -10.80
C ARG A 99 3.91 2.62 -11.49
N TRP A 100 5.12 2.13 -11.80
CA TRP A 100 6.17 2.96 -12.40
C TRP A 100 5.71 3.68 -13.67
N HIS A 101 5.06 2.96 -14.59
CA HIS A 101 4.58 3.54 -15.84
C HIS A 101 3.49 4.60 -15.63
N THR A 102 2.51 4.32 -14.76
CA THR A 102 1.43 5.29 -14.47
C THR A 102 1.94 6.53 -13.74
N MET A 103 2.98 6.37 -12.90
CA MET A 103 3.66 7.49 -12.26
C MET A 103 4.38 8.38 -13.29
N LEU A 104 5.10 7.80 -14.25
CA LEU A 104 5.75 8.54 -15.35
C LEU A 104 4.75 9.31 -16.20
N GLU A 105 3.58 8.74 -16.43
CA GLU A 105 2.52 9.32 -17.23
C GLU A 105 1.62 10.30 -16.46
N ASP A 106 1.93 10.59 -15.19
CA ASP A 106 1.13 11.44 -14.27
C ASP A 106 -0.34 10.96 -14.14
N LYS A 107 -0.56 9.64 -14.23
CA LYS A 107 -1.88 9.01 -14.17
C LYS A 107 -2.12 8.40 -12.81
N PHE A 108 -3.05 8.96 -12.05
CA PHE A 108 -3.36 8.52 -10.67
C PHE A 108 -4.85 8.20 -10.44
N ASP A 109 -5.70 8.28 -11.48
CA ASP A 109 -7.15 8.01 -11.37
C ASP A 109 -7.47 6.52 -11.40
N HIS A 110 -6.76 5.74 -10.59
CA HIS A 110 -6.92 4.28 -10.49
C HIS A 110 -6.45 3.77 -9.12
N GLY A 111 -6.52 2.46 -8.91
CA GLY A 111 -5.87 1.76 -7.81
C GLY A 111 -6.46 2.04 -6.43
N PHE A 112 -5.63 2.39 -5.45
CA PHE A 112 -6.01 2.56 -4.05
C PHE A 112 -5.90 4.01 -3.60
N ALA A 113 -7.04 4.62 -3.29
CA ALA A 113 -7.13 6.04 -2.97
C ALA A 113 -6.31 6.46 -1.74
N VAL A 114 -5.67 7.62 -1.83
CA VAL A 114 -4.92 8.26 -0.74
C VAL A 114 -5.79 8.41 0.52
N ASP A 115 -7.07 8.80 0.39
CA ASP A 115 -8.00 8.90 1.53
C ASP A 115 -8.12 7.59 2.31
N LEU A 116 -8.16 6.46 1.61
CA LEU A 116 -8.25 5.14 2.22
C LEU A 116 -6.93 4.71 2.86
N MET A 117 -5.80 5.00 2.21
CA MET A 117 -4.48 4.73 2.79
C MET A 117 -4.28 5.56 4.06
N ARG A 118 -4.59 6.83 4.05
CA ARG A 118 -4.51 7.69 5.22
C ARG A 118 -5.34 7.18 6.39
N LYS A 119 -6.60 6.82 6.12
CA LYS A 119 -7.45 6.19 7.13
C LYS A 119 -6.80 4.93 7.71
N ASP A 120 -6.23 4.07 6.85
CA ASP A 120 -5.58 2.84 7.30
C ASP A 120 -4.33 3.14 8.14
N LEU A 121 -3.47 4.06 7.70
CA LEU A 121 -2.27 4.46 8.44
C LEU A 121 -2.60 5.16 9.77
N ASP A 122 -3.65 5.95 9.86
CA ASP A 122 -4.11 6.55 11.12
C ASP A 122 -4.54 5.48 12.13
N ILE A 123 -5.20 4.40 11.69
CA ILE A 123 -5.54 3.25 12.54
C ILE A 123 -4.27 2.54 13.02
N VAL A 124 -3.32 2.31 12.11
CA VAL A 124 -2.02 1.68 12.40
C VAL A 124 -1.25 2.48 13.44
N ILE A 125 -1.10 3.79 13.23
CA ILE A 125 -0.34 4.69 14.11
C ILE A 125 -0.96 4.72 15.52
N LYS A 126 -2.30 4.86 15.61
CA LYS A 126 -3.01 4.82 16.89
C LYS A 126 -2.83 3.48 17.64
N LYS A 127 -2.82 2.37 16.91
CA LYS A 127 -2.55 1.06 17.50
C LYS A 127 -1.12 0.96 18.01
N ALA A 128 -0.15 1.38 17.20
CA ALA A 128 1.26 1.38 17.55
C ALA A 128 1.56 2.23 18.81
N GLU A 129 0.94 3.41 18.91
CA GLU A 129 1.09 4.29 20.08
C GLU A 129 0.57 3.64 21.37
N ARG A 130 -0.53 2.90 21.31
CA ARG A 130 -1.06 2.16 22.47
C ARG A 130 -0.16 1.01 22.92
N GLU A 131 0.60 0.44 22.00
CA GLU A 131 1.50 -0.70 22.23
C GLU A 131 2.98 -0.26 22.42
N ASN A 132 3.25 1.05 22.41
CA ASN A 132 4.61 1.62 22.48
C ASN A 132 5.52 1.13 21.34
N ILE A 133 4.97 0.96 20.12
CA ILE A 133 5.71 0.56 18.92
C ILE A 133 6.09 1.82 18.14
N SER A 134 7.38 2.00 17.82
CA SER A 134 7.82 3.09 16.95
C SER A 134 7.52 2.80 15.48
N LEU A 135 6.93 3.77 14.78
CA LEU A 135 6.62 3.72 13.35
C LEU A 135 7.02 5.05 12.68
N GLU A 136 8.29 5.40 12.76
CA GLU A 136 8.81 6.70 12.31
C GLU A 136 8.56 6.93 10.82
N ILE A 137 8.97 6.01 9.95
CA ILE A 137 8.78 6.12 8.49
C ILE A 137 7.29 6.17 8.14
N THR A 138 6.47 5.33 8.77
CA THR A 138 5.02 5.31 8.51
C THR A 138 4.36 6.64 8.84
N LYS A 139 4.77 7.31 9.93
CA LYS A 139 4.28 8.64 10.32
C LYS A 139 4.66 9.69 9.28
N ILE A 140 5.92 9.71 8.85
CA ILE A 140 6.42 10.62 7.81
C ILE A 140 5.63 10.43 6.51
N VAL A 141 5.47 9.21 6.05
CA VAL A 141 4.74 8.92 4.81
C VAL A 141 3.26 9.28 4.93
N ASN A 142 2.65 9.09 6.11
CA ASN A 142 1.28 9.52 6.35
C ASN A 142 1.12 11.05 6.25
N ASP A 143 2.11 11.82 6.72
CA ASP A 143 2.11 13.28 6.56
C ASP A 143 2.27 13.68 5.09
N TYR A 144 3.10 12.99 4.31
CA TYR A 144 3.21 13.21 2.86
C TYR A 144 1.87 12.94 2.13
N TYR A 145 1.15 11.90 2.48
CA TYR A 145 -0.21 11.68 1.96
C TYR A 145 -1.19 12.79 2.36
N LYS A 146 -1.04 13.38 3.55
CA LYS A 146 -1.82 14.55 3.96
C LYS A 146 -1.55 15.77 3.08
N GLU A 147 -0.30 15.94 2.62
CA GLU A 147 0.02 16.98 1.64
C GLU A 147 -0.68 16.70 0.31
N VAL A 148 -0.60 15.46 -0.21
CA VAL A 148 -1.33 15.06 -1.43
C VAL A 148 -2.83 15.36 -1.32
N GLN A 149 -3.45 15.09 -0.16
CA GLN A 149 -4.86 15.44 0.06
C GLN A 149 -5.13 16.94 -0.04
N LYS A 150 -4.25 17.77 0.53
CA LYS A 150 -4.40 19.25 0.46
C LYS A 150 -4.37 19.77 -0.97
N TYR A 151 -3.68 19.10 -1.88
CA TYR A 151 -3.65 19.39 -3.31
C TYR A 151 -4.81 18.77 -4.11
N GLY A 152 -5.83 18.28 -3.42
CA GLY A 152 -7.01 17.67 -4.05
C GLY A 152 -6.83 16.20 -4.45
N GLY A 153 -5.69 15.58 -4.10
CA GLY A 153 -5.35 14.20 -4.49
C GLY A 153 -5.94 13.11 -3.60
N GLY A 154 -6.97 13.40 -2.80
CA GLY A 154 -7.57 12.38 -1.90
C GLY A 154 -8.07 11.14 -2.60
N LYS A 155 -8.50 11.25 -3.86
CA LYS A 155 -8.96 10.13 -4.69
C LYS A 155 -7.88 9.51 -5.57
N TRP A 156 -6.70 10.11 -5.65
CA TRP A 156 -5.59 9.58 -6.43
C TRP A 156 -5.04 8.28 -5.83
N ASP A 157 -4.45 7.47 -6.71
CA ASP A 157 -3.72 6.26 -6.27
C ASP A 157 -2.57 6.63 -5.33
N THR A 158 -2.27 5.75 -4.40
CA THR A 158 -1.20 5.93 -3.41
C THR A 158 0.19 6.18 -4.02
N SER A 159 0.42 5.83 -5.28
CA SER A 159 1.64 6.17 -6.01
C SER A 159 1.80 7.67 -6.31
N SER A 160 0.79 8.49 -6.05
CA SER A 160 0.82 9.96 -6.17
C SER A 160 1.79 10.65 -5.20
N LEU A 161 2.44 9.92 -4.29
CA LEU A 161 3.63 10.39 -3.57
C LEU A 161 4.73 10.88 -4.53
N TYR A 162 4.83 10.28 -5.72
CA TYR A 162 5.74 10.73 -6.76
C TYR A 162 5.37 12.13 -7.28
N LYS A 163 4.09 12.39 -7.54
CA LYS A 163 3.61 13.72 -7.97
C LYS A 163 3.96 14.80 -6.96
N ARG A 164 3.83 14.51 -5.67
CA ARG A 164 4.24 15.39 -4.59
C ARG A 164 5.71 15.83 -4.72
N LEU A 165 6.62 14.90 -5.05
CA LEU A 165 8.05 15.18 -5.23
C LEU A 165 8.34 15.94 -6.52
N LYS A 166 7.64 15.61 -7.61
CA LYS A 166 7.82 16.21 -8.93
C LYS A 166 7.38 17.68 -8.95
N ASP A 167 6.22 17.97 -8.38
CA ASP A 167 5.60 19.30 -8.40
C ASP A 167 6.04 20.19 -7.23
N ASN A 168 6.84 19.67 -6.28
CA ASN A 168 7.37 20.37 -5.10
C ASN A 168 6.29 21.05 -4.24
N PHE A 169 5.15 20.38 -4.02
CA PHE A 169 4.11 20.88 -3.10
C PHE A 169 4.18 20.26 -1.71
#